data_b65192295183950b48231370c7b84f54
#
_entry.id   b65192295183950b48231370c7b84f54
#
_cell.length_a   1.000
_cell.length_b   1.000
_cell.length_c   1.000
_cell.angle_alpha   90.00
_cell.angle_beta   90.00
_cell.angle_gamma   90.00
#
_symmetry.space_group_name_H-M   'P 1'
#
loop_
_entity.id
_entity.type
_entity.pdbx_description
1 polymer ?
#
loop_
_entity_poly.entity_id
_entity_poly.type
_entity_poly.pdbx_seq_one_letter_code
_entity_poly.pdbx_strand_id
1 'polypeptide(L)'
;MQYILDLLLKQIFGQPFLLMAIIVFVGYIAMKQKFSKALMGAIKASIGILVMGMGSSALIANFGKLLTAIQTATGIQGAGLNTYPTMTASYEKMDAVLGAGTGNTWGIYTLLVAFILNLVLVALRKWTKIRAVYLTGNAMIVQCGISTYIVWRFLGLGMIPTVLIAALVTALYWGIFSTLLIKPTKAITNADFTIAHQQMVVSYVAYKVAPKIGNPEKDDIERKKMPESLNFLQDNIIATALVMFISVAAIFLVVGGAQIDWLRSGEGLNQGGLTNNIVFLLWISITLTANIYVLLAGVRMFVGELMMSFKGISERLLPGAVAGVDCAAIFAFAPKSVVLGLLFGALGQVVGLLGLIVFKSPIFLVPGFIPLFFDNATIAIFANKFGGWKAAAVLCTVHGVIQILGSALAVQLMDLTWWQGSADYATLWVGIIGIFKGIGAMLGIPIAG
;
A
#
# COMPACT_ATOMS: atom_id res chain seq x y z
N MET A 1 -5.93 -30.91 26.42
CA MET A 1 -4.83 -30.44 25.53
C MET A 1 -5.36 -29.82 24.23
N GLN A 2 -6.23 -30.53 23.52
CA GLN A 2 -6.82 -30.04 22.24
C GLN A 2 -7.62 -28.73 22.38
N TYR A 3 -8.42 -28.57 23.44
CA TYR A 3 -9.14 -27.33 23.74
C TYR A 3 -8.20 -26.12 23.96
N ILE A 4 -7.09 -26.33 24.66
CA ILE A 4 -6.10 -25.26 24.90
C ILE A 4 -5.38 -24.89 23.59
N LEU A 5 -5.06 -25.86 22.76
CA LEU A 5 -4.48 -25.65 21.44
C LEU A 5 -5.44 -24.90 20.51
N ASP A 6 -6.72 -25.30 20.48
CA ASP A 6 -7.74 -24.61 19.71
C ASP A 6 -8.00 -23.18 20.20
N LEU A 7 -8.02 -22.96 21.52
CA LEU A 7 -8.11 -21.62 22.10
C LEU A 7 -6.92 -20.75 21.67
N LEU A 8 -5.70 -21.26 21.81
CA LEU A 8 -4.50 -20.51 21.46
C LEU A 8 -4.40 -20.27 19.96
N LEU A 9 -4.54 -21.32 19.14
CA LEU A 9 -4.28 -21.23 17.69
C LEU A 9 -5.43 -20.56 16.94
N LYS A 10 -6.70 -20.86 17.27
CA LYS A 10 -7.84 -20.33 16.52
C LYS A 10 -8.44 -19.05 17.12
N GLN A 11 -8.52 -18.96 18.46
CA GLN A 11 -9.22 -17.86 19.09
C GLN A 11 -8.28 -16.72 19.54
N ILE A 12 -7.00 -16.99 19.76
CA ILE A 12 -6.01 -15.96 20.13
C ILE A 12 -5.12 -15.64 18.94
N PHE A 13 -4.32 -16.59 18.47
CA PHE A 13 -3.38 -16.34 17.37
C PHE A 13 -4.05 -16.26 16.00
N GLY A 14 -5.23 -16.86 15.82
CA GLY A 14 -6.06 -16.72 14.63
C GLY A 14 -6.86 -15.41 14.56
N GLN A 15 -6.82 -14.57 15.63
CA GLN A 15 -7.49 -13.27 15.63
C GLN A 15 -6.46 -12.14 15.46
N PRO A 16 -6.50 -11.39 14.34
CA PRO A 16 -5.49 -10.38 14.00
C PRO A 16 -5.28 -9.33 15.09
N PHE A 17 -6.38 -8.84 15.67
CA PHE A 17 -6.32 -7.80 16.68
C PHE A 17 -5.67 -8.29 17.98
N LEU A 18 -5.90 -9.56 18.37
CA LEU A 18 -5.27 -10.17 19.56
C LEU A 18 -3.80 -10.49 19.30
N LEU A 19 -3.49 -11.08 18.15
CA LEU A 19 -2.11 -11.39 17.79
C LEU A 19 -1.25 -10.12 17.74
N MET A 20 -1.77 -9.05 17.14
CA MET A 20 -1.06 -7.77 17.11
C MET A 20 -0.89 -7.16 18.50
N ALA A 21 -1.91 -7.28 19.37
CA ALA A 21 -1.81 -6.88 20.78
C ALA A 21 -0.67 -7.59 21.48
N ILE A 22 -0.55 -8.90 21.30
CA ILE A 22 0.51 -9.72 21.90
C ILE A 22 1.88 -9.27 21.40
N ILE A 23 2.04 -9.06 20.09
CA ILE A 23 3.30 -8.58 19.49
C ILE A 23 3.72 -7.24 20.11
N VAL A 24 2.80 -6.28 20.17
CA VAL A 24 3.06 -4.97 20.78
C VAL A 24 3.38 -5.10 22.26
N PHE A 25 2.59 -5.86 23.01
CA PHE A 25 2.81 -6.08 24.43
C PHE A 25 4.19 -6.67 24.71
N VAL A 26 4.54 -7.77 24.04
CA VAL A 26 5.85 -8.43 24.16
C VAL A 26 6.99 -7.48 23.81
N GLY A 27 6.83 -6.70 22.72
CA GLY A 27 7.82 -5.71 22.33
C GLY A 27 8.05 -4.64 23.41
N TYR A 28 6.99 -4.10 24.00
CA TYR A 28 7.12 -3.13 25.11
C TYR A 28 7.79 -3.74 26.36
N ILE A 29 7.45 -4.99 26.73
CA ILE A 29 8.09 -5.69 27.84
C ILE A 29 9.57 -5.96 27.53
N ALA A 30 9.90 -6.36 26.32
CA ALA A 30 11.30 -6.55 25.88
C ALA A 30 12.12 -5.25 25.99
N MET A 31 11.49 -4.09 25.81
CA MET A 31 12.08 -2.77 26.03
C MET A 31 12.14 -2.35 27.51
N LYS A 32 11.74 -3.20 28.45
CA LYS A 32 11.64 -2.90 29.89
C LYS A 32 10.69 -1.73 30.21
N GLN A 33 9.66 -1.53 29.39
CA GLN A 33 8.60 -0.56 29.71
C GLN A 33 7.72 -1.08 30.84
N LYS A 34 7.04 -0.16 31.55
CA LYS A 34 6.11 -0.52 32.62
C LYS A 34 4.95 -1.35 32.05
N PHE A 35 4.45 -2.33 32.82
CA PHE A 35 3.32 -3.18 32.43
C PHE A 35 2.11 -2.39 31.95
N SER A 36 1.75 -1.32 32.65
CA SER A 36 0.63 -0.45 32.27
C SER A 36 0.81 0.16 30.88
N LYS A 37 2.04 0.57 30.53
CA LYS A 37 2.34 1.13 29.20
C LYS A 37 2.28 0.06 28.12
N ALA A 38 2.78 -1.15 28.39
CA ALA A 38 2.68 -2.28 27.48
C ALA A 38 1.22 -2.67 27.22
N LEU A 39 0.39 -2.70 28.28
CA LEU A 39 -1.03 -3.01 28.16
C LEU A 39 -1.79 -1.93 27.38
N MET A 40 -1.52 -0.65 27.64
CA MET A 40 -2.13 0.44 26.87
C MET A 40 -1.76 0.38 25.38
N GLY A 41 -0.50 0.10 25.06
CA GLY A 41 -0.05 -0.07 23.66
C GLY A 41 -0.75 -1.25 22.98
N ALA A 42 -0.85 -2.38 23.67
CA ALA A 42 -1.55 -3.56 23.17
C ALA A 42 -3.03 -3.29 22.86
N ILE A 43 -3.74 -2.64 23.81
CA ILE A 43 -5.17 -2.27 23.62
C ILE A 43 -5.34 -1.30 22.45
N LYS A 44 -4.50 -0.25 22.34
CA LYS A 44 -4.55 0.69 21.24
C LYS A 44 -4.29 0.02 19.90
N ALA A 45 -3.32 -0.89 19.82
CA ALA A 45 -3.04 -1.66 18.62
C ALA A 45 -4.23 -2.53 18.19
N SER A 46 -4.88 -3.21 19.15
CA SER A 46 -6.11 -3.97 18.91
C SER A 46 -7.23 -3.11 18.33
N ILE A 47 -7.54 -1.99 19.01
CA ILE A 47 -8.59 -1.06 18.54
C ILE A 47 -8.23 -0.53 17.16
N GLY A 48 -6.96 -0.18 16.92
CA GLY A 48 -6.49 0.30 15.62
C GLY A 48 -6.74 -0.69 14.49
N ILE A 49 -6.45 -1.98 14.70
CA ILE A 49 -6.73 -3.05 13.70
C ILE A 49 -8.24 -3.17 13.41
N LEU A 50 -9.08 -3.13 14.44
CA LEU A 50 -10.52 -3.21 14.26
C LEU A 50 -11.08 -1.99 13.51
N VAL A 51 -10.66 -0.78 13.86
CA VAL A 51 -11.05 0.47 13.17
C VAL A 51 -10.58 0.47 11.72
N MET A 52 -9.34 0.00 11.45
CA MET A 52 -8.84 -0.19 10.09
C MET A 52 -9.76 -1.13 9.29
N GLY A 53 -10.14 -2.25 9.88
CA GLY A 53 -11.06 -3.24 9.27
C GLY A 53 -12.42 -2.62 8.94
N MET A 54 -13.00 -1.82 9.85
CA MET A 54 -14.26 -1.12 9.61
C MET A 54 -14.17 -0.16 8.42
N GLY A 55 -13.13 0.66 8.34
CA GLY A 55 -12.89 1.57 7.22
C GLY A 55 -12.67 0.83 5.90
N SER A 56 -11.90 -0.27 5.92
CA SER A 56 -11.66 -1.10 4.74
C SER A 56 -12.95 -1.75 4.22
N SER A 57 -13.74 -2.35 5.10
CA SER A 57 -15.01 -3.00 4.73
C SER A 57 -16.01 -2.01 4.16
N ALA A 58 -16.14 -0.82 4.76
CA ALA A 58 -17.01 0.24 4.26
C ALA A 58 -16.55 0.75 2.87
N LEU A 59 -15.24 0.88 2.67
CA LEU A 59 -14.67 1.27 1.39
C LEU A 59 -14.95 0.21 0.31
N ILE A 60 -14.71 -1.07 0.60
CA ILE A 60 -14.98 -2.20 -0.31
C ILE A 60 -16.46 -2.24 -0.68
N ALA A 61 -17.36 -2.12 0.30
CA ALA A 61 -18.81 -2.17 0.07
C ALA A 61 -19.27 -1.03 -0.86
N ASN A 62 -18.89 0.21 -0.58
CA ASN A 62 -19.31 1.36 -1.39
C ASN A 62 -18.65 1.37 -2.77
N PHE A 63 -17.35 1.08 -2.82
CA PHE A 63 -16.60 1.06 -4.08
C PHE A 63 -16.99 -0.12 -4.97
N GLY A 64 -17.31 -1.26 -4.36
CA GLY A 64 -17.79 -2.45 -5.06
C GLY A 64 -19.03 -2.17 -5.90
N LYS A 65 -19.96 -1.31 -5.41
CA LYS A 65 -21.13 -0.89 -6.18
C LYS A 65 -20.76 -0.06 -7.41
N LEU A 66 -19.76 0.82 -7.31
CA LEU A 66 -19.24 1.56 -8.45
C LEU A 66 -18.60 0.63 -9.49
N LEU A 67 -17.84 -0.38 -9.06
CA LEU A 67 -17.25 -1.39 -9.95
C LEU A 67 -18.33 -2.22 -10.65
N THR A 68 -19.38 -2.60 -9.95
CA THR A 68 -20.55 -3.30 -10.53
C THR A 68 -21.23 -2.44 -11.58
N ALA A 69 -21.44 -1.15 -11.32
CA ALA A 69 -22.01 -0.21 -12.29
C ALA A 69 -21.17 -0.11 -13.57
N ILE A 70 -19.82 -0.03 -13.42
CA ILE A 70 -18.90 -0.05 -14.57
C ILE A 70 -19.03 -1.34 -15.35
N GLN A 71 -18.99 -2.47 -14.70
CA GLN A 71 -19.08 -3.78 -15.35
C GLN A 71 -20.40 -3.95 -16.09
N THR A 72 -21.51 -3.54 -15.47
CA THR A 72 -22.86 -3.62 -16.09
C THR A 72 -22.97 -2.69 -17.31
N ALA A 73 -22.42 -1.47 -17.24
CA ALA A 73 -22.48 -0.50 -18.33
C ALA A 73 -21.57 -0.85 -19.50
N THR A 74 -20.40 -1.42 -19.23
CA THR A 74 -19.34 -1.57 -20.25
C THR A 74 -19.01 -3.01 -20.62
N GLY A 75 -19.43 -3.98 -19.82
CA GLY A 75 -18.98 -5.39 -19.91
C GLY A 75 -17.51 -5.60 -19.48
N ILE A 76 -16.80 -4.56 -19.04
CA ILE A 76 -15.38 -4.61 -18.66
C ILE A 76 -15.28 -4.84 -17.16
N GLN A 77 -14.40 -5.75 -16.72
CA GLN A 77 -14.13 -5.97 -15.32
C GLN A 77 -13.49 -4.72 -14.69
N GLY A 78 -14.16 -4.13 -13.70
CA GLY A 78 -13.61 -3.03 -12.90
C GLY A 78 -12.71 -3.55 -11.79
N ALA A 79 -11.59 -2.86 -11.51
CA ALA A 79 -10.76 -3.11 -10.35
C ALA A 79 -10.31 -1.79 -9.69
N GLY A 80 -10.25 -1.77 -8.36
CA GLY A 80 -9.82 -0.62 -7.59
C GLY A 80 -8.35 -0.69 -7.20
N LEU A 81 -7.67 0.45 -7.17
CA LEU A 81 -6.30 0.55 -6.67
C LEU A 81 -6.31 1.04 -5.23
N ASN A 82 -6.18 0.14 -4.28
CA ASN A 82 -6.04 0.48 -2.86
C ASN A 82 -5.36 -0.65 -2.09
N THR A 83 -4.41 -0.29 -1.28
CA THR A 83 -3.52 -1.16 -0.53
C THR A 83 -4.26 -2.13 0.40
N TYR A 84 -5.16 -1.63 1.22
CA TYR A 84 -5.82 -2.44 2.26
C TYR A 84 -6.93 -3.36 1.71
N PRO A 85 -7.82 -2.88 0.82
CA PRO A 85 -8.76 -3.76 0.15
C PRO A 85 -8.09 -4.91 -0.61
N THR A 86 -6.90 -4.68 -1.19
CA THR A 86 -6.12 -5.76 -1.84
C THR A 86 -5.72 -6.84 -0.84
N MET A 87 -5.21 -6.44 0.33
CA MET A 87 -4.87 -7.41 1.38
C MET A 87 -6.10 -8.19 1.83
N THR A 88 -7.22 -7.51 2.08
CA THR A 88 -8.48 -8.16 2.49
C THR A 88 -8.96 -9.13 1.42
N ALA A 89 -9.02 -8.73 0.15
CA ALA A 89 -9.41 -9.59 -0.96
C ALA A 89 -8.48 -10.80 -1.13
N SER A 90 -7.17 -10.61 -0.90
CA SER A 90 -6.20 -11.72 -0.89
C SER A 90 -6.50 -12.74 0.20
N TYR A 91 -6.87 -12.28 1.39
CA TYR A 91 -7.25 -13.16 2.49
C TYR A 91 -8.58 -13.88 2.21
N GLU A 92 -9.59 -13.18 1.70
CA GLU A 92 -10.88 -13.77 1.34
C GLU A 92 -10.72 -14.90 0.30
N LYS A 93 -9.84 -14.72 -0.69
CA LYS A 93 -9.52 -15.78 -1.67
C LYS A 93 -8.88 -17.01 -1.00
N MET A 94 -7.95 -16.80 -0.06
CA MET A 94 -7.33 -17.89 0.71
C MET A 94 -8.37 -18.57 1.61
N ASP A 95 -9.18 -17.78 2.31
CA ASP A 95 -10.17 -18.27 3.26
C ASP A 95 -11.27 -19.12 2.60
N ALA A 96 -11.66 -18.77 1.38
CA ALA A 96 -12.62 -19.53 0.59
C ALA A 96 -12.16 -20.97 0.30
N VAL A 97 -10.86 -21.22 0.23
CA VAL A 97 -10.26 -22.53 -0.06
C VAL A 97 -9.77 -23.24 1.19
N LEU A 98 -9.13 -22.49 2.09
CA LEU A 98 -8.40 -23.04 3.24
C LEU A 98 -9.19 -22.98 4.56
N GLY A 99 -10.31 -22.25 4.59
CA GLY A 99 -11.13 -22.00 5.76
C GLY A 99 -10.92 -20.61 6.36
N ALA A 100 -11.98 -20.08 6.97
CA ALA A 100 -12.06 -18.71 7.47
C ALA A 100 -10.91 -18.34 8.42
N GLY A 101 -10.32 -17.15 8.23
CA GLY A 101 -9.25 -16.59 9.03
C GLY A 101 -7.84 -17.12 8.70
N THR A 102 -7.74 -18.09 7.79
CA THR A 102 -6.46 -18.71 7.40
C THR A 102 -5.54 -17.71 6.70
N GLY A 103 -6.06 -16.97 5.72
CA GLY A 103 -5.28 -15.99 4.95
C GLY A 103 -4.63 -14.95 5.85
N ASN A 104 -5.40 -14.40 6.78
CA ASN A 104 -4.91 -13.43 7.73
C ASN A 104 -3.87 -14.03 8.70
N THR A 105 -4.14 -15.22 9.25
CA THR A 105 -3.20 -15.91 10.14
C THR A 105 -1.85 -16.16 9.47
N TRP A 106 -1.85 -16.65 8.23
CA TRP A 106 -0.60 -16.87 7.49
C TRP A 106 0.11 -15.55 7.17
N GLY A 107 -0.64 -14.49 6.82
CA GLY A 107 -0.10 -13.16 6.58
C GLY A 107 0.63 -12.60 7.81
N ILE A 108 0.07 -12.80 9.02
CA ILE A 108 0.72 -12.36 10.27
C ILE A 108 1.93 -13.22 10.61
N TYR A 109 1.88 -14.52 10.39
CA TYR A 109 3.07 -15.36 10.55
C TYR A 109 4.18 -14.95 9.57
N THR A 110 3.82 -14.63 8.34
CA THR A 110 4.76 -14.07 7.37
C THR A 110 5.38 -12.77 7.86
N LEU A 111 4.58 -11.87 8.46
CA LEU A 111 5.07 -10.62 9.05
C LEU A 111 6.12 -10.87 10.14
N LEU A 112 5.84 -11.78 11.07
CA LEU A 112 6.76 -12.11 12.16
C LEU A 112 8.07 -12.69 11.63
N VAL A 113 7.97 -13.68 10.74
CA VAL A 113 9.15 -14.34 10.16
C VAL A 113 9.94 -13.36 9.30
N ALA A 114 9.29 -12.55 8.46
CA ALA A 114 9.96 -11.55 7.63
C ALA A 114 10.68 -10.49 8.47
N PHE A 115 10.07 -10.04 9.58
CA PHE A 115 10.73 -9.11 10.48
C PHE A 115 11.96 -9.72 11.14
N ILE A 116 11.85 -10.94 11.67
CA ILE A 116 13.00 -11.68 12.24
C ILE A 116 14.11 -11.84 11.19
N LEU A 117 13.76 -12.24 9.96
CA LEU A 117 14.72 -12.36 8.87
C LEU A 117 15.37 -11.01 8.52
N ASN A 118 14.62 -9.92 8.50
CA ASN A 118 15.19 -8.59 8.28
C ASN A 118 16.18 -8.20 9.39
N LEU A 119 15.86 -8.48 10.68
CA LEU A 119 16.80 -8.29 11.80
C LEU A 119 18.06 -9.15 11.63
N VAL A 120 17.93 -10.43 11.23
CA VAL A 120 19.06 -11.34 10.97
C VAL A 120 19.93 -10.82 9.83
N LEU A 121 19.33 -10.40 8.72
CA LEU A 121 20.04 -9.81 7.58
C LEU A 121 20.86 -8.58 8.00
N VAL A 122 20.29 -7.71 8.84
CA VAL A 122 20.96 -6.53 9.39
C VAL A 122 22.02 -6.92 10.43
N ALA A 123 21.79 -7.92 11.26
CA ALA A 123 22.82 -8.46 12.17
C ALA A 123 24.05 -8.94 11.39
N LEU A 124 23.81 -9.61 10.28
CA LEU A 124 24.82 -10.12 9.35
C LEU A 124 25.33 -9.06 8.35
N ARG A 125 25.16 -7.77 8.62
CA ARG A 125 25.49 -6.66 7.71
C ARG A 125 26.94 -6.61 7.21
N LYS A 126 27.86 -7.25 7.90
CA LYS A 126 29.25 -7.39 7.43
C LYS A 126 29.31 -8.18 6.12
N TRP A 127 28.45 -9.19 5.97
CA TRP A 127 28.35 -10.06 4.78
C TRP A 127 27.25 -9.60 3.83
N THR A 128 26.05 -9.36 4.33
CA THR A 128 24.87 -8.98 3.53
C THR A 128 24.93 -7.58 2.95
N LYS A 129 25.68 -6.67 3.61
CA LYS A 129 25.67 -5.21 3.37
C LYS A 129 24.34 -4.54 3.65
N ILE A 130 23.34 -5.26 4.16
CA ILE A 130 22.04 -4.75 4.55
C ILE A 130 22.15 -4.04 5.90
N ARG A 131 21.72 -2.75 5.97
CA ARG A 131 21.88 -1.88 7.13
C ARG A 131 20.58 -1.33 7.67
N ALA A 132 19.51 -1.36 6.88
CA ALA A 132 18.23 -0.80 7.24
C ALA A 132 17.30 -1.84 7.85
N VAL A 133 16.69 -1.50 9.00
CA VAL A 133 15.58 -2.24 9.59
C VAL A 133 14.29 -1.60 9.13
N TYR A 134 13.43 -2.37 8.50
CA TYR A 134 12.14 -1.92 7.99
C TYR A 134 11.14 -1.77 9.15
N LEU A 135 10.62 -0.56 9.39
CA LEU A 135 9.79 -0.25 10.56
C LEU A 135 8.42 0.38 10.22
N THR A 136 8.03 0.37 8.95
CA THR A 136 6.74 0.93 8.51
C THR A 136 5.64 -0.12 8.65
N GLY A 137 5.03 -0.21 9.81
CA GLY A 137 4.12 -1.30 10.18
C GLY A 137 2.92 -1.48 9.25
N ASN A 138 2.33 -0.38 8.73
CA ASN A 138 1.25 -0.44 7.74
C ASN A 138 1.70 -1.12 6.43
N ALA A 139 2.85 -0.73 5.91
CA ALA A 139 3.41 -1.34 4.71
C ALA A 139 3.82 -2.80 4.97
N MET A 140 4.34 -3.11 6.17
CA MET A 140 4.74 -4.47 6.54
C MET A 140 3.58 -5.46 6.51
N ILE A 141 2.47 -5.14 7.18
CA ILE A 141 1.33 -6.06 7.28
C ILE A 141 0.69 -6.33 5.93
N VAL A 142 0.48 -5.28 5.14
CA VAL A 142 -0.10 -5.41 3.81
C VAL A 142 0.81 -6.22 2.88
N GLN A 143 2.08 -5.92 2.87
CA GLN A 143 3.04 -6.58 2.00
C GLN A 143 3.18 -8.06 2.34
N CYS A 144 3.21 -8.41 3.62
CA CYS A 144 3.23 -9.80 4.05
C CYS A 144 1.95 -10.55 3.68
N GLY A 145 0.78 -9.91 3.81
CA GLY A 145 -0.47 -10.51 3.37
C GLY A 145 -0.50 -10.82 1.88
N ILE A 146 -0.14 -9.82 1.05
CA ILE A 146 -0.14 -9.98 -0.41
C ILE A 146 0.94 -10.98 -0.87
N SER A 147 2.16 -10.93 -0.30
CA SER A 147 3.21 -11.88 -0.66
C SER A 147 2.87 -13.32 -0.27
N THR A 148 2.18 -13.52 0.86
CA THR A 148 1.65 -14.83 1.26
C THR A 148 0.67 -15.36 0.22
N TYR A 149 -0.28 -14.51 -0.20
CA TYR A 149 -1.24 -14.86 -1.24
C TYR A 149 -0.56 -15.19 -2.57
N ILE A 150 0.43 -14.39 -3.02
CA ILE A 150 1.18 -14.65 -4.27
C ILE A 150 1.84 -16.03 -4.23
N VAL A 151 2.56 -16.34 -3.15
CA VAL A 151 3.26 -17.62 -3.02
C VAL A 151 2.28 -18.80 -2.97
N TRP A 152 1.24 -18.69 -2.15
CA TRP A 152 0.21 -19.73 -2.05
C TRP A 152 -0.50 -19.95 -3.37
N ARG A 153 -0.94 -18.87 -4.04
CA ARG A 153 -1.69 -18.96 -5.29
C ARG A 153 -0.95 -19.73 -6.39
N PHE A 154 0.32 -19.49 -6.55
CA PHE A 154 1.09 -20.05 -7.65
C PHE A 154 1.87 -21.31 -7.30
N LEU A 155 2.16 -21.55 -6.03
CA LEU A 155 2.90 -22.75 -5.61
C LEU A 155 2.04 -23.79 -4.89
N GLY A 156 0.78 -23.46 -4.50
CA GLY A 156 -0.14 -24.41 -3.88
C GLY A 156 0.37 -25.08 -2.59
N LEU A 157 1.34 -24.45 -1.91
CA LEU A 157 2.04 -25.02 -0.77
C LEU A 157 1.24 -24.88 0.52
N GLY A 158 1.48 -25.78 1.49
CA GLY A 158 0.95 -25.65 2.85
C GLY A 158 1.49 -24.45 3.60
N MET A 159 0.98 -24.20 4.82
CA MET A 159 1.28 -23.02 5.63
C MET A 159 2.78 -22.73 5.78
N ILE A 160 3.54 -23.70 6.29
CA ILE A 160 4.96 -23.49 6.65
C ILE A 160 5.80 -23.06 5.45
N PRO A 161 5.85 -23.79 4.33
CA PRO A 161 6.67 -23.38 3.19
C PRO A 161 6.16 -22.09 2.54
N THR A 162 4.85 -21.84 2.50
CA THR A 162 4.30 -20.57 1.99
C THR A 162 4.78 -19.40 2.83
N VAL A 163 4.66 -19.47 4.14
CA VAL A 163 5.10 -18.42 5.08
C VAL A 163 6.60 -18.18 4.96
N LEU A 164 7.42 -19.25 4.92
CA LEU A 164 8.87 -19.10 4.84
C LEU A 164 9.33 -18.46 3.53
N ILE A 165 8.78 -18.87 2.40
CA ILE A 165 9.13 -18.31 1.08
C ILE A 165 8.66 -16.85 0.98
N ALA A 166 7.41 -16.57 1.34
CA ALA A 166 6.87 -15.21 1.33
C ALA A 166 7.67 -14.27 2.26
N ALA A 167 8.00 -14.74 3.47
CA ALA A 167 8.81 -14.00 4.43
C ALA A 167 10.23 -13.72 3.91
N LEU A 168 10.87 -14.69 3.27
CA LEU A 168 12.21 -14.53 2.72
C LEU A 168 12.23 -13.47 1.61
N VAL A 169 11.33 -13.57 0.64
CA VAL A 169 11.21 -12.61 -0.47
C VAL A 169 10.94 -11.21 0.07
N THR A 170 10.02 -11.11 1.02
CA THR A 170 9.65 -9.83 1.64
C THR A 170 10.81 -9.23 2.44
N ALA A 171 11.50 -10.03 3.27
CA ALA A 171 12.63 -9.56 4.06
C ALA A 171 13.82 -9.09 3.20
N LEU A 172 14.09 -9.79 2.10
CA LEU A 172 15.11 -9.37 1.13
C LEU A 172 14.73 -8.06 0.46
N TYR A 173 13.49 -7.91 0.01
CA TYR A 173 12.98 -6.66 -0.55
C TYR A 173 13.13 -5.51 0.46
N TRP A 174 12.70 -5.69 1.70
CA TRP A 174 12.83 -4.69 2.76
C TRP A 174 14.29 -4.28 2.99
N GLY A 175 15.13 -5.26 3.22
CA GLY A 175 16.53 -5.03 3.57
C GLY A 175 17.34 -4.37 2.46
N ILE A 176 17.21 -4.87 1.23
CA ILE A 176 17.99 -4.40 0.08
C ILE A 176 17.56 -2.96 -0.28
N PHE A 177 16.28 -2.75 -0.57
CA PHE A 177 15.84 -1.48 -1.15
C PHE A 177 15.81 -0.32 -0.14
N SER A 178 15.46 -0.56 1.13
CA SER A 178 15.60 0.46 2.16
C SER A 178 17.08 0.81 2.42
N THR A 179 17.99 -0.15 2.32
CA THR A 179 19.44 0.12 2.45
C THR A 179 19.97 0.95 1.27
N LEU A 180 19.51 0.69 0.04
CA LEU A 180 19.89 1.49 -1.14
C LEU A 180 19.45 2.96 -1.03
N LEU A 181 18.35 3.21 -0.33
CA LEU A 181 17.82 4.56 -0.11
C LEU A 181 18.49 5.33 1.05
N ILE A 182 19.35 4.73 1.86
CA ILE A 182 20.00 5.44 2.99
C ILE A 182 20.74 6.68 2.49
N LYS A 183 21.60 6.55 1.48
CA LYS A 183 22.40 7.66 0.96
C LYS A 183 21.56 8.78 0.37
N PRO A 184 20.63 8.53 -0.56
CA PRO A 184 19.82 9.59 -1.13
C PRO A 184 18.83 10.21 -0.12
N THR A 185 18.28 9.45 0.83
CA THR A 185 17.42 10.00 1.88
C THR A 185 18.21 10.96 2.79
N LYS A 186 19.42 10.58 3.21
CA LYS A 186 20.28 11.45 3.99
C LYS A 186 20.63 12.75 3.26
N ALA A 187 20.82 12.70 1.93
CA ALA A 187 21.07 13.90 1.12
C ALA A 187 19.85 14.85 1.04
N ILE A 188 18.63 14.34 1.21
CA ILE A 188 17.40 15.14 1.25
C ILE A 188 17.19 15.73 2.64
N THR A 189 17.32 14.93 3.69
CA THR A 189 16.83 15.22 5.04
C THR A 189 17.92 15.66 6.02
N ASN A 190 19.17 15.34 5.71
CA ASN A 190 20.32 15.45 6.63
C ASN A 190 20.12 14.66 7.95
N ALA A 191 19.25 13.65 7.97
CA ALA A 191 18.93 12.84 9.13
C ALA A 191 19.36 11.38 8.94
N ASP A 192 19.50 10.63 10.04
CA ASP A 192 19.96 9.24 10.04
C ASP A 192 18.78 8.25 10.03
N PHE A 193 17.94 8.32 9.00
CA PHE A 193 16.92 7.34 8.67
C PHE A 193 16.88 7.09 7.16
N THR A 194 16.12 6.08 6.75
CA THR A 194 15.85 5.77 5.34
C THR A 194 14.36 5.55 5.12
N ILE A 195 13.94 5.51 3.86
CA ILE A 195 12.57 5.17 3.50
C ILE A 195 12.43 3.65 3.46
N ALA A 196 11.34 3.18 4.08
CA ALA A 196 10.89 1.81 4.11
C ALA A 196 9.40 1.77 3.77
N HIS A 197 9.09 1.75 2.48
CA HIS A 197 7.72 1.74 1.96
C HIS A 197 7.66 0.99 0.62
N GLN A 198 6.55 1.08 -0.12
CA GLN A 198 6.29 0.23 -1.29
C GLN A 198 6.59 0.92 -2.63
N GLN A 199 7.46 1.93 -2.61
CA GLN A 199 7.96 2.67 -3.77
C GLN A 199 9.50 2.82 -3.73
N MET A 200 10.19 1.97 -2.98
CA MET A 200 11.64 2.07 -2.77
C MET A 200 12.43 1.87 -4.05
N VAL A 201 12.04 0.90 -4.88
CA VAL A 201 12.72 0.60 -6.15
C VAL A 201 12.60 1.76 -7.10
N VAL A 202 11.36 2.24 -7.31
CA VAL A 202 11.11 3.35 -8.25
C VAL A 202 11.75 4.65 -7.74
N SER A 203 11.74 4.90 -6.42
CA SER A 203 12.45 6.04 -5.82
C SER A 203 13.97 5.96 -6.01
N TYR A 204 14.55 4.76 -5.91
CA TYR A 204 15.97 4.56 -6.20
C TYR A 204 16.28 4.78 -7.68
N VAL A 205 15.41 4.31 -8.58
CA VAL A 205 15.52 4.58 -10.02
C VAL A 205 15.43 6.09 -10.28
N ALA A 206 14.47 6.79 -9.66
CA ALA A 206 14.35 8.24 -9.76
C ALA A 206 15.64 8.95 -9.30
N TYR A 207 16.23 8.56 -8.17
CA TYR A 207 17.52 9.06 -7.72
C TYR A 207 18.62 8.91 -8.77
N LYS A 208 18.68 7.77 -9.47
CA LYS A 208 19.72 7.45 -10.46
C LYS A 208 19.50 8.12 -11.82
N VAL A 209 18.24 8.28 -12.22
CA VAL A 209 17.86 8.76 -13.56
C VAL A 209 17.68 10.28 -13.61
N ALA A 210 17.18 10.89 -12.53
CA ALA A 210 16.88 12.31 -12.46
C ALA A 210 18.06 13.23 -12.88
N PRO A 211 19.33 12.96 -12.48
CA PRO A 211 20.47 13.79 -12.90
C PRO A 211 20.72 13.81 -14.41
N LYS A 212 20.16 12.83 -15.16
CA LYS A 212 20.28 12.76 -16.62
C LYS A 212 19.18 13.55 -17.34
N ILE A 213 18.10 13.90 -16.62
CA ILE A 213 16.92 14.58 -17.19
C ILE A 213 16.97 16.08 -16.95
N GLY A 214 17.51 16.51 -15.81
CA GLY A 214 17.50 17.90 -15.43
C GLY A 214 18.67 18.34 -14.53
N ASN A 215 18.64 19.59 -14.10
CA ASN A 215 19.70 20.20 -13.26
C ASN A 215 19.08 20.73 -11.96
N PRO A 216 19.40 20.14 -10.80
CA PRO A 216 18.82 20.56 -9.54
C PRO A 216 19.27 21.96 -9.10
N GLU A 217 20.45 22.44 -9.54
CA GLU A 217 20.93 23.79 -9.17
C GLU A 217 20.05 24.88 -9.77
N LYS A 218 19.55 24.68 -11.01
CA LYS A 218 18.70 25.63 -11.75
C LYS A 218 17.20 25.38 -11.54
N ASP A 219 16.81 24.13 -11.40
CA ASP A 219 15.42 23.69 -11.54
C ASP A 219 14.82 23.14 -10.23
N ASP A 220 15.44 23.32 -9.07
CA ASP A 220 14.86 22.89 -7.78
C ASP A 220 13.58 23.68 -7.46
N ILE A 221 12.43 22.96 -7.40
CA ILE A 221 11.12 23.58 -7.15
C ILE A 221 11.01 24.16 -5.74
N GLU A 222 11.74 23.61 -4.77
CA GLU A 222 11.67 24.09 -3.39
C GLU A 222 12.18 25.53 -3.27
N ARG A 223 13.04 25.93 -4.18
CA ARG A 223 13.58 27.31 -4.26
C ARG A 223 12.71 28.27 -5.08
N LYS A 224 11.71 27.76 -5.82
CA LYS A 224 10.81 28.58 -6.67
C LYS A 224 9.55 28.98 -5.90
N LYS A 225 8.94 30.12 -6.27
CA LYS A 225 7.62 30.49 -5.76
C LYS A 225 6.57 29.59 -6.41
N MET A 226 5.70 29.00 -5.60
CA MET A 226 4.57 28.22 -6.05
C MET A 226 3.29 29.06 -5.92
N PRO A 227 2.32 28.95 -6.84
CA PRO A 227 1.03 29.61 -6.70
C PRO A 227 0.34 29.21 -5.40
N GLU A 228 -0.11 30.18 -4.61
CA GLU A 228 -0.81 29.94 -3.35
C GLU A 228 -2.08 29.10 -3.54
N SER A 229 -2.69 29.20 -4.72
CA SER A 229 -3.87 28.42 -5.10
C SER A 229 -3.65 26.90 -5.13
N LEU A 230 -2.41 26.41 -5.06
CA LEU A 230 -2.10 24.97 -4.99
C LEU A 230 -1.76 24.49 -3.58
N ASN A 231 -1.68 25.37 -2.59
CA ASN A 231 -1.31 25.00 -1.23
C ASN A 231 -2.32 24.03 -0.57
N PHE A 232 -3.60 24.11 -0.93
CA PHE A 232 -4.62 23.20 -0.39
C PHE A 232 -4.39 21.72 -0.77
N LEU A 233 -3.65 21.45 -1.87
CA LEU A 233 -3.30 20.09 -2.27
C LEU A 233 -2.26 19.43 -1.34
N GLN A 234 -1.65 20.19 -0.44
CA GLN A 234 -0.77 19.65 0.61
C GLN A 234 -1.57 19.00 1.76
N ASP A 235 -2.86 19.35 1.90
CA ASP A 235 -3.76 18.71 2.85
C ASP A 235 -4.27 17.38 2.30
N ASN A 236 -3.93 16.28 2.99
CA ASN A 236 -4.25 14.92 2.55
C ASN A 236 -5.77 14.66 2.45
N ILE A 237 -6.61 15.32 3.28
CA ILE A 237 -8.07 15.14 3.24
C ILE A 237 -8.61 15.76 1.96
N ILE A 238 -8.23 17.02 1.72
CA ILE A 238 -8.67 17.79 0.55
C ILE A 238 -8.19 17.12 -0.74
N ALA A 239 -6.92 16.71 -0.79
CA ALA A 239 -6.36 16.01 -1.94
C ALA A 239 -7.07 14.67 -2.20
N THR A 240 -7.39 13.90 -1.14
CA THR A 240 -8.17 12.66 -1.26
C THR A 240 -9.56 12.93 -1.79
N ALA A 241 -10.28 13.92 -1.23
CA ALA A 241 -11.63 14.27 -1.65
C ALA A 241 -11.68 14.69 -3.12
N LEU A 242 -10.70 15.48 -3.57
CA LEU A 242 -10.59 15.90 -4.97
C LEU A 242 -10.33 14.71 -5.91
N VAL A 243 -9.42 13.82 -5.55
CA VAL A 243 -9.14 12.62 -6.36
C VAL A 243 -10.36 11.72 -6.43
N MET A 244 -11.07 11.51 -5.31
CA MET A 244 -12.30 10.72 -5.30
C MET A 244 -13.41 11.40 -6.13
N PHE A 245 -13.57 12.71 -6.03
CA PHE A 245 -14.52 13.46 -6.83
C PHE A 245 -14.27 13.31 -8.33
N ILE A 246 -13.02 13.49 -8.78
CA ILE A 246 -12.64 13.33 -10.19
C ILE A 246 -12.86 11.89 -10.65
N SER A 247 -12.48 10.91 -9.83
CA SER A 247 -12.63 9.49 -10.15
C SER A 247 -14.09 9.08 -10.29
N VAL A 248 -14.95 9.48 -9.34
CA VAL A 248 -16.39 9.16 -9.40
C VAL A 248 -17.09 9.94 -10.53
N ALA A 249 -16.68 11.20 -10.79
CA ALA A 249 -17.19 11.95 -11.94
C ALA A 249 -16.86 11.24 -13.27
N ALA A 250 -15.64 10.76 -13.43
CA ALA A 250 -15.25 9.96 -14.59
C ALA A 250 -16.09 8.67 -14.72
N ILE A 251 -16.35 7.98 -13.59
CA ILE A 251 -17.22 6.82 -13.56
C ILE A 251 -18.63 7.19 -14.04
N PHE A 252 -19.22 8.28 -13.54
CA PHE A 252 -20.54 8.73 -13.94
C PHE A 252 -20.66 9.04 -15.44
N LEU A 253 -19.61 9.57 -16.04
CA LEU A 253 -19.56 9.80 -17.49
C LEU A 253 -19.54 8.48 -18.29
N VAL A 254 -18.92 7.44 -17.73
CA VAL A 254 -18.79 6.13 -18.39
C VAL A 254 -20.06 5.30 -18.22
N VAL A 255 -20.65 5.26 -17.02
CA VAL A 255 -21.74 4.34 -16.70
C VAL A 255 -23.12 4.83 -17.19
N GLY A 256 -23.31 6.13 -17.37
CA GLY A 256 -24.56 6.73 -17.86
C GLY A 256 -25.70 6.74 -16.82
N GLY A 257 -26.83 7.36 -17.22
CA GLY A 257 -27.94 7.68 -16.31
C GLY A 257 -28.57 6.47 -15.62
N ALA A 258 -28.83 5.39 -16.37
CA ALA A 258 -29.48 4.18 -15.85
C ALA A 258 -28.66 3.54 -14.70
N GLN A 259 -27.35 3.49 -14.81
CA GLN A 259 -26.49 2.95 -13.74
C GLN A 259 -26.34 3.92 -12.57
N ILE A 260 -26.41 5.24 -12.81
CA ILE A 260 -26.44 6.25 -11.74
C ILE A 260 -27.73 6.09 -10.92
N ASP A 261 -28.87 5.84 -11.57
CA ASP A 261 -30.14 5.60 -10.89
C ASP A 261 -30.13 4.28 -10.11
N TRP A 262 -29.54 3.21 -10.67
CA TRP A 262 -29.30 1.98 -9.93
C TRP A 262 -28.41 2.20 -8.72
N LEU A 263 -27.31 2.97 -8.84
CA LEU A 263 -26.44 3.29 -7.71
C LEU A 263 -27.18 4.01 -6.57
N ARG A 264 -28.18 4.84 -6.88
CA ARG A 264 -29.03 5.47 -5.86
C ARG A 264 -30.03 4.54 -5.19
N SER A 265 -30.44 3.50 -5.87
CA SER A 265 -31.48 2.59 -5.40
C SER A 265 -31.09 1.82 -4.14
N GLY A 266 -32.03 1.10 -3.55
CA GLY A 266 -31.79 0.23 -2.39
C GLY A 266 -30.82 -0.92 -2.69
N GLU A 267 -30.74 -1.36 -3.95
CA GLU A 267 -29.77 -2.36 -4.41
C GLU A 267 -28.36 -1.79 -4.56
N GLY A 268 -28.25 -0.49 -4.83
CA GLY A 268 -27.00 0.26 -4.93
C GLY A 268 -26.50 0.76 -3.56
N LEU A 269 -26.46 2.08 -3.41
CA LEU A 269 -25.93 2.77 -2.21
C LEU A 269 -27.07 3.30 -1.30
N ASN A 270 -28.31 2.99 -1.60
CA ASN A 270 -29.52 3.34 -0.85
C ASN A 270 -29.64 4.87 -0.55
N GLN A 271 -29.48 5.70 -1.59
CA GLN A 271 -29.53 7.15 -1.52
C GLN A 271 -30.64 7.74 -2.42
N GLY A 272 -31.80 7.11 -2.46
CA GLY A 272 -32.94 7.52 -3.30
C GLY A 272 -33.43 8.94 -3.09
N GLY A 273 -33.16 9.56 -1.93
CA GLY A 273 -33.44 10.97 -1.65
C GLY A 273 -32.54 11.97 -2.37
N LEU A 274 -31.37 11.54 -2.87
CA LEU A 274 -30.40 12.39 -3.57
C LEU A 274 -30.65 12.38 -5.09
N THR A 275 -31.72 13.04 -5.54
CA THR A 275 -32.13 13.00 -6.95
C THR A 275 -31.23 13.77 -7.91
N ASN A 276 -30.51 14.79 -7.44
CA ASN A 276 -29.58 15.56 -8.25
C ASN A 276 -28.24 14.82 -8.40
N ASN A 277 -27.78 14.62 -9.65
CA ASN A 277 -26.55 13.87 -9.95
C ASN A 277 -25.29 14.51 -9.36
N ILE A 278 -25.19 15.84 -9.29
CA ILE A 278 -24.03 16.53 -8.71
C ILE A 278 -24.00 16.33 -7.20
N VAL A 279 -25.15 16.45 -6.53
CA VAL A 279 -25.25 16.23 -5.08
C VAL A 279 -24.90 14.77 -4.74
N PHE A 280 -25.40 13.81 -5.53
CA PHE A 280 -25.09 12.39 -5.37
C PHE A 280 -23.61 12.10 -5.62
N LEU A 281 -23.00 12.69 -6.65
CA LEU A 281 -21.56 12.62 -6.92
C LEU A 281 -20.74 13.13 -5.74
N LEU A 282 -21.09 14.30 -5.20
CA LEU A 282 -20.43 14.86 -4.02
C LEU A 282 -20.57 13.93 -2.80
N TRP A 283 -21.79 13.40 -2.57
CA TRP A 283 -22.04 12.48 -1.46
C TRP A 283 -21.16 11.22 -1.54
N ILE A 284 -21.09 10.56 -2.71
CA ILE A 284 -20.26 9.37 -2.90
C ILE A 284 -18.78 9.72 -2.65
N SER A 285 -18.30 10.81 -3.25
CA SER A 285 -16.89 11.20 -3.17
C SER A 285 -16.46 11.50 -1.74
N ILE A 286 -17.29 12.21 -0.99
CA ILE A 286 -17.06 12.53 0.42
C ILE A 286 -17.16 11.25 1.28
N THR A 287 -18.12 10.38 1.00
CA THR A 287 -18.27 9.10 1.72
C THR A 287 -17.07 8.19 1.53
N LEU A 288 -16.58 8.04 0.30
CA LEU A 288 -15.35 7.27 0.02
C LEU A 288 -14.15 7.88 0.73
N THR A 289 -14.03 9.21 0.72
CA THR A 289 -12.97 9.94 1.45
C THR A 289 -13.07 9.69 2.95
N ALA A 290 -14.26 9.75 3.53
CA ALA A 290 -14.49 9.48 4.95
C ALA A 290 -14.10 8.02 5.31
N ASN A 291 -14.45 7.04 4.47
CA ASN A 291 -14.09 5.65 4.68
C ASN A 291 -12.56 5.44 4.66
N ILE A 292 -11.85 6.10 3.72
CA ILE A 292 -10.38 6.13 3.69
C ILE A 292 -9.84 6.74 4.98
N TYR A 293 -10.47 7.79 5.47
CA TYR A 293 -10.02 8.48 6.68
C TYR A 293 -10.18 7.63 7.94
N VAL A 294 -11.32 6.93 8.09
CA VAL A 294 -11.55 5.96 9.18
C VAL A 294 -10.50 4.84 9.12
N LEU A 295 -10.27 4.29 7.93
CA LEU A 295 -9.23 3.28 7.72
C LEU A 295 -7.85 3.80 8.17
N LEU A 296 -7.44 4.99 7.70
CA LEU A 296 -6.16 5.60 8.07
C LEU A 296 -6.06 5.95 9.55
N ALA A 297 -7.16 6.30 10.21
CA ALA A 297 -7.17 6.53 11.66
C ALA A 297 -6.85 5.24 12.43
N GLY A 298 -7.46 4.12 12.05
CA GLY A 298 -7.13 2.80 12.59
C GLY A 298 -5.68 2.42 12.36
N VAL A 299 -5.20 2.61 11.14
CA VAL A 299 -3.79 2.37 10.76
C VAL A 299 -2.84 3.17 11.64
N ARG A 300 -3.04 4.48 11.79
CA ARG A 300 -2.16 5.34 12.61
C ARG A 300 -2.12 4.87 14.06
N MET A 301 -3.25 4.38 14.58
CA MET A 301 -3.36 3.92 15.97
C MET A 301 -2.52 2.66 16.21
N PHE A 302 -2.68 1.60 15.40
CA PHE A 302 -1.91 0.36 15.63
C PHE A 302 -0.45 0.49 15.18
N VAL A 303 -0.20 1.18 14.07
CA VAL A 303 1.15 1.38 13.53
C VAL A 303 2.02 2.16 14.50
N GLY A 304 1.48 3.19 15.16
CA GLY A 304 2.21 3.95 16.16
C GLY A 304 2.77 3.06 17.27
N GLU A 305 1.95 2.18 17.80
CA GLU A 305 2.35 1.24 18.86
C GLU A 305 3.28 0.14 18.35
N LEU A 306 3.01 -0.40 17.16
CA LEU A 306 3.85 -1.42 16.52
C LEU A 306 5.25 -0.88 16.20
N MET A 307 5.34 0.33 15.63
CA MET A 307 6.62 0.98 15.34
C MET A 307 7.44 1.22 16.61
N MET A 308 6.81 1.69 17.69
CA MET A 308 7.49 1.88 18.98
C MET A 308 8.05 0.55 19.48
N SER A 309 7.28 -0.53 19.39
CA SER A 309 7.69 -1.88 19.78
C SER A 309 8.88 -2.36 18.92
N PHE A 310 8.77 -2.31 17.62
CA PHE A 310 9.79 -2.79 16.68
C PHE A 310 11.07 -1.94 16.73
N LYS A 311 10.93 -0.62 16.81
CA LYS A 311 12.07 0.31 16.96
C LYS A 311 12.87 -0.01 18.23
N GLY A 312 12.18 -0.19 19.36
CA GLY A 312 12.84 -0.50 20.61
C GLY A 312 13.55 -1.86 20.60
N ILE A 313 12.95 -2.87 19.96
CA ILE A 313 13.59 -4.18 19.76
C ILE A 313 14.85 -4.02 18.88
N SER A 314 14.72 -3.31 17.75
CA SER A 314 15.81 -3.09 16.81
C SER A 314 16.98 -2.33 17.41
N GLU A 315 16.73 -1.21 18.09
CA GLU A 315 17.79 -0.40 18.71
C GLU A 315 18.56 -1.19 19.78
N ARG A 316 17.89 -2.09 20.47
CA ARG A 316 18.49 -2.91 21.53
C ARG A 316 19.33 -4.07 20.99
N LEU A 317 18.82 -4.74 19.94
CA LEU A 317 19.48 -5.91 19.35
C LEU A 317 20.57 -5.52 18.34
N LEU A 318 20.42 -4.37 17.66
CA LEU A 318 21.22 -3.97 16.52
C LEU A 318 21.67 -2.49 16.59
N PRO A 319 22.49 -2.10 17.57
CA PRO A 319 22.99 -0.74 17.68
C PRO A 319 23.67 -0.29 16.40
N GLY A 320 23.30 0.89 15.87
CA GLY A 320 23.84 1.45 14.63
C GLY A 320 23.20 0.91 13.34
N ALA A 321 22.11 0.15 13.42
CA ALA A 321 21.22 -0.06 12.28
C ALA A 321 20.50 1.24 11.92
N VAL A 322 20.17 1.39 10.63
CA VAL A 322 19.42 2.56 10.14
C VAL A 322 17.93 2.26 10.19
N ALA A 323 17.15 3.14 10.83
CA ALA A 323 15.70 2.99 10.88
C ALA A 323 15.10 3.29 9.51
N GLY A 324 14.37 2.34 8.95
CA GLY A 324 13.54 2.51 7.77
C GLY A 324 12.13 2.93 8.20
N VAL A 325 11.70 4.13 7.83
CA VAL A 325 10.44 4.73 8.25
C VAL A 325 9.52 5.02 7.07
N ASP A 326 8.28 5.37 7.37
CA ASP A 326 7.26 5.72 6.38
C ASP A 326 7.73 6.85 5.44
N CYS A 327 7.35 6.78 4.17
CA CYS A 327 7.70 7.77 3.16
C CYS A 327 7.19 9.18 3.49
N ALA A 328 6.09 9.32 4.22
CA ALA A 328 5.60 10.61 4.68
C ALA A 328 6.60 11.38 5.55
N ALA A 329 7.57 10.69 6.14
CA ALA A 329 8.62 11.32 6.95
C ALA A 329 9.48 12.32 6.15
N ILE A 330 9.58 12.17 4.82
CA ILE A 330 10.35 13.12 3.98
C ILE A 330 9.50 14.25 3.40
N PHE A 331 8.19 14.22 3.50
CA PHE A 331 7.30 15.21 2.85
C PHE A 331 7.52 16.63 3.40
N ALA A 332 7.79 16.75 4.70
CA ALA A 332 8.07 18.04 5.32
C ALA A 332 9.36 18.71 4.81
N PHE A 333 10.31 17.94 4.24
CA PHE A 333 11.56 18.46 3.70
C PHE A 333 11.44 18.98 2.27
N ALA A 334 10.36 18.62 1.56
CA ALA A 334 10.15 19.03 0.17
C ALA A 334 8.65 19.10 -0.19
N PRO A 335 7.88 20.02 0.46
CA PRO A 335 6.43 20.08 0.33
C PRO A 335 5.95 20.46 -1.09
N LYS A 336 6.72 21.24 -1.85
CA LYS A 336 6.36 21.60 -3.23
C LYS A 336 6.54 20.42 -4.17
N SER A 337 7.55 19.58 -3.93
CA SER A 337 7.74 18.34 -4.68
C SER A 337 6.58 17.37 -4.46
N VAL A 338 5.99 17.32 -3.26
CA VAL A 338 4.78 16.52 -2.99
C VAL A 338 3.64 16.90 -3.93
N VAL A 339 3.37 18.20 -4.08
CA VAL A 339 2.33 18.71 -4.98
C VAL A 339 2.64 18.36 -6.44
N LEU A 340 3.89 18.53 -6.86
CA LEU A 340 4.30 18.13 -8.22
C LEU A 340 4.08 16.62 -8.46
N GLY A 341 4.43 15.79 -7.49
CA GLY A 341 4.24 14.35 -7.56
C GLY A 341 2.77 14.00 -7.77
N LEU A 342 1.87 14.61 -6.97
CA LEU A 342 0.43 14.41 -7.14
C LEU A 342 -0.06 14.82 -8.54
N LEU A 343 0.30 16.02 -9.00
CA LEU A 343 -0.19 16.55 -10.28
C LEU A 343 0.33 15.74 -11.49
N PHE A 344 1.63 15.49 -11.56
CA PHE A 344 2.22 14.77 -12.68
C PHE A 344 1.98 13.26 -12.61
N GLY A 345 1.89 12.69 -11.41
CA GLY A 345 1.45 11.31 -11.21
C GLY A 345 0.00 11.10 -11.67
N ALA A 346 -0.91 12.01 -11.31
CA ALA A 346 -2.29 11.98 -11.78
C ALA A 346 -2.39 12.12 -13.31
N LEU A 347 -1.62 13.03 -13.89
CA LEU A 347 -1.53 13.15 -15.36
C LEU A 347 -1.09 11.83 -16.00
N GLY A 348 -0.05 11.20 -15.47
CA GLY A 348 0.42 9.90 -15.93
C GLY A 348 -0.64 8.80 -15.82
N GLN A 349 -1.36 8.75 -14.68
CA GLN A 349 -2.46 7.78 -14.51
C GLN A 349 -3.59 8.02 -15.52
N VAL A 350 -3.96 9.27 -15.80
CA VAL A 350 -4.96 9.58 -16.83
C VAL A 350 -4.50 9.07 -18.21
N VAL A 351 -3.24 9.32 -18.58
CA VAL A 351 -2.67 8.80 -19.83
C VAL A 351 -2.69 7.27 -19.86
N GLY A 352 -2.33 6.61 -18.75
CA GLY A 352 -2.39 5.16 -18.62
C GLY A 352 -3.81 4.59 -18.76
N LEU A 353 -4.81 5.24 -18.16
CA LEU A 353 -6.23 4.86 -18.28
C LEU A 353 -6.72 5.03 -19.73
N LEU A 354 -6.38 6.13 -20.38
CA LEU A 354 -6.70 6.32 -21.81
C LEU A 354 -6.04 5.23 -22.65
N GLY A 355 -4.80 4.83 -22.32
CA GLY A 355 -4.13 3.69 -22.95
C GLY A 355 -4.93 2.39 -22.80
N LEU A 356 -5.41 2.06 -21.60
CA LEU A 356 -6.25 0.87 -21.37
C LEU A 356 -7.52 0.89 -22.25
N ILE A 357 -8.16 2.05 -22.39
CA ILE A 357 -9.35 2.21 -23.23
C ILE A 357 -9.01 2.02 -24.71
N VAL A 358 -7.98 2.71 -25.21
CA VAL A 358 -7.56 2.67 -26.63
C VAL A 358 -7.15 1.25 -27.06
N PHE A 359 -6.42 0.55 -26.18
CA PHE A 359 -5.97 -0.83 -26.44
C PHE A 359 -7.02 -1.88 -26.04
N LYS A 360 -8.25 -1.46 -25.71
CA LYS A 360 -9.37 -2.36 -25.35
C LYS A 360 -8.99 -3.37 -24.28
N SER A 361 -8.36 -2.89 -23.20
CA SER A 361 -8.02 -3.72 -22.05
C SER A 361 -9.27 -4.43 -21.50
N PRO A 362 -9.18 -5.72 -21.13
CA PRO A 362 -10.28 -6.42 -20.47
C PRO A 362 -10.53 -5.93 -19.04
N ILE A 363 -9.65 -5.10 -18.50
CA ILE A 363 -9.71 -4.58 -17.14
C ILE A 363 -9.71 -3.05 -17.19
N PHE A 364 -10.69 -2.44 -16.48
CA PHE A 364 -10.72 -1.01 -16.20
C PHE A 364 -10.26 -0.77 -14.76
N LEU A 365 -9.33 0.17 -14.57
CA LEU A 365 -8.83 0.51 -13.25
C LEU A 365 -9.43 1.81 -12.75
N VAL A 366 -9.77 1.82 -11.47
CA VAL A 366 -10.13 3.05 -10.77
C VAL A 366 -8.97 3.43 -9.85
N PRO A 367 -8.31 4.57 -10.10
CA PRO A 367 -7.18 5.04 -9.30
C PRO A 367 -7.55 5.22 -7.83
N GLY A 368 -6.62 4.84 -6.94
CA GLY A 368 -6.73 5.09 -5.51
C GLY A 368 -5.83 6.24 -5.07
N PHE A 369 -6.30 7.00 -4.08
CA PHE A 369 -5.52 8.12 -3.55
C PHE A 369 -4.19 7.68 -2.93
N ILE A 370 -4.19 6.60 -2.15
CA ILE A 370 -3.00 6.15 -1.41
C ILE A 370 -1.81 5.91 -2.36
N PRO A 371 -1.91 5.04 -3.38
CA PRO A 371 -0.80 4.83 -4.30
C PRO A 371 -0.50 6.07 -5.16
N LEU A 372 -1.52 6.81 -5.59
CA LEU A 372 -1.31 8.02 -6.37
C LEU A 372 -0.50 9.07 -5.59
N PHE A 373 -0.91 9.38 -4.36
CA PHE A 373 -0.33 10.47 -3.59
C PHE A 373 1.03 10.10 -3.00
N PHE A 374 1.09 9.04 -2.19
CA PHE A 374 2.29 8.71 -1.41
C PHE A 374 3.47 8.29 -2.29
N ASP A 375 3.21 7.53 -3.34
CA ASP A 375 4.28 7.07 -4.23
C ASP A 375 4.83 8.20 -5.08
N ASN A 376 3.94 8.93 -5.77
CA ASN A 376 4.39 10.00 -6.66
C ASN A 376 4.98 11.19 -5.90
N ALA A 377 4.48 11.50 -4.69
CA ALA A 377 5.12 12.48 -3.81
C ALA A 377 6.56 12.08 -3.47
N THR A 378 6.76 10.81 -3.09
CA THR A 378 8.10 10.30 -2.77
C THR A 378 9.01 10.34 -3.98
N ILE A 379 8.56 9.83 -5.12
CA ILE A 379 9.32 9.83 -6.38
C ILE A 379 9.70 11.25 -6.79
N ALA A 380 8.75 12.20 -6.69
CA ALA A 380 8.99 13.62 -7.02
C ALA A 380 10.04 14.25 -6.11
N ILE A 381 10.04 13.93 -4.82
CA ILE A 381 11.04 14.44 -3.87
C ILE A 381 12.45 13.98 -4.27
N PHE A 382 12.62 12.68 -4.56
CA PHE A 382 13.91 12.17 -5.04
C PHE A 382 14.27 12.78 -6.40
N ALA A 383 13.34 12.81 -7.34
CA ALA A 383 13.58 13.33 -8.68
C ALA A 383 13.94 14.83 -8.67
N ASN A 384 13.22 15.66 -7.90
CA ASN A 384 13.50 17.08 -7.78
C ASN A 384 14.85 17.33 -7.08
N LYS A 385 15.14 16.62 -6.01
CA LYS A 385 16.43 16.78 -5.29
C LYS A 385 17.64 16.55 -6.17
N PHE A 386 17.56 15.59 -7.08
CA PHE A 386 18.70 15.14 -7.89
C PHE A 386 18.65 15.60 -9.35
N GLY A 387 17.51 16.09 -9.86
CA GLY A 387 17.34 16.52 -11.25
C GLY A 387 16.47 17.77 -11.45
N GLY A 388 15.88 18.32 -10.38
CA GLY A 388 14.97 19.47 -10.47
C GLY A 388 13.56 19.09 -10.89
N TRP A 389 12.64 20.08 -10.93
CA TRP A 389 11.22 19.86 -11.18
C TRP A 389 10.90 19.23 -12.54
N LYS A 390 11.72 19.47 -13.56
CA LYS A 390 11.55 18.83 -14.88
C LYS A 390 11.72 17.33 -14.80
N ALA A 391 12.75 16.89 -14.07
CA ALA A 391 12.95 15.46 -13.83
C ALA A 391 11.79 14.86 -13.00
N ALA A 392 11.30 15.59 -11.99
CA ALA A 392 10.14 15.17 -11.22
C ALA A 392 8.88 15.05 -12.09
N ALA A 393 8.60 16.04 -12.95
CA ALA A 393 7.47 16.02 -13.87
C ALA A 393 7.52 14.79 -14.81
N VAL A 394 8.66 14.58 -15.47
CA VAL A 394 8.83 13.45 -16.40
C VAL A 394 8.70 12.11 -15.69
N LEU A 395 9.43 11.93 -14.58
CA LEU A 395 9.47 10.63 -13.88
C LEU A 395 8.13 10.29 -13.22
N CYS A 396 7.41 11.26 -12.64
CA CYS A 396 6.09 11.01 -12.07
C CYS A 396 5.04 10.74 -13.16
N THR A 397 5.10 11.43 -14.32
CA THR A 397 4.18 11.15 -15.42
C THR A 397 4.42 9.74 -15.99
N VAL A 398 5.67 9.39 -16.27
CA VAL A 398 6.02 8.03 -16.75
C VAL A 398 5.63 6.97 -15.72
N HIS A 399 5.92 7.24 -14.44
CA HIS A 399 5.53 6.32 -13.36
C HIS A 399 4.01 6.17 -13.26
N GLY A 400 3.23 7.25 -13.36
CA GLY A 400 1.77 7.18 -13.35
C GLY A 400 1.21 6.28 -14.46
N VAL A 401 1.77 6.36 -15.67
CA VAL A 401 1.42 5.43 -16.77
C VAL A 401 1.75 3.99 -16.40
N ILE A 402 2.98 3.74 -15.94
CA ILE A 402 3.44 2.39 -15.55
C ILE A 402 2.59 1.85 -14.39
N GLN A 403 2.21 2.71 -13.44
CA GLN A 403 1.38 2.36 -12.29
C GLN A 403 0.03 1.79 -12.73
N ILE A 404 -0.60 2.39 -13.73
CA ILE A 404 -1.87 1.90 -14.30
C ILE A 404 -1.65 0.61 -15.10
N LEU A 405 -0.72 0.60 -16.05
CA LEU A 405 -0.52 -0.56 -16.93
C LEU A 405 -0.02 -1.78 -16.17
N GLY A 406 0.94 -1.60 -15.26
CA GLY A 406 1.45 -2.68 -14.40
C GLY A 406 0.41 -3.20 -13.42
N SER A 407 -0.44 -2.31 -12.88
CA SER A 407 -1.53 -2.73 -12.01
C SER A 407 -2.61 -3.50 -12.77
N ALA A 408 -2.93 -3.12 -14.01
CA ALA A 408 -3.88 -3.88 -14.85
C ALA A 408 -3.37 -5.30 -15.11
N LEU A 409 -2.07 -5.44 -15.42
CA LEU A 409 -1.44 -6.74 -15.58
C LEU A 409 -1.45 -7.56 -14.27
N ALA A 410 -1.16 -6.92 -13.13
CA ALA A 410 -1.19 -7.59 -11.84
C ALA A 410 -2.59 -8.08 -11.47
N VAL A 411 -3.64 -7.26 -11.65
CA VAL A 411 -5.04 -7.64 -11.45
C VAL A 411 -5.38 -8.89 -12.24
N GLN A 412 -5.00 -8.91 -13.51
CA GLN A 412 -5.24 -10.04 -14.42
C GLN A 412 -4.51 -11.32 -13.97
N LEU A 413 -3.27 -11.19 -13.52
CA LEU A 413 -2.47 -12.32 -13.03
C LEU A 413 -2.98 -12.87 -11.69
N MET A 414 -3.44 -11.98 -10.82
CA MET A 414 -3.83 -12.32 -9.45
C MET A 414 -5.31 -12.66 -9.31
N ASP A 415 -6.14 -12.40 -10.33
CA ASP A 415 -7.60 -12.60 -10.31
C ASP A 415 -8.26 -11.92 -9.09
N LEU A 416 -7.90 -10.66 -8.87
CA LEU A 416 -8.43 -9.83 -7.81
C LEU A 416 -9.18 -8.64 -8.40
N THR A 417 -10.25 -8.19 -7.72
CA THR A 417 -10.95 -6.93 -8.05
C THR A 417 -10.31 -5.71 -7.37
N TRP A 418 -9.28 -5.94 -6.58
CA TRP A 418 -8.47 -4.91 -5.94
C TRP A 418 -7.00 -5.20 -6.16
N TRP A 419 -6.22 -4.14 -6.41
CA TRP A 419 -4.78 -4.22 -6.43
C TRP A 419 -4.17 -3.08 -5.64
N GLN A 420 -3.00 -3.33 -5.07
CA GLN A 420 -2.32 -2.35 -4.23
C GLN A 420 -1.98 -1.06 -4.97
N GLY A 421 -1.59 -1.15 -6.24
CA GLY A 421 -1.28 -0.02 -7.11
C GLY A 421 -0.05 0.79 -6.72
N SER A 422 0.69 0.43 -5.66
CA SER A 422 1.93 1.10 -5.29
C SER A 422 3.01 0.89 -6.35
N ALA A 423 3.95 1.82 -6.41
CA ALA A 423 4.98 1.90 -7.44
C ALA A 423 5.73 0.59 -7.65
N ASP A 424 6.21 -0.03 -6.58
CA ASP A 424 6.95 -1.28 -6.68
C ASP A 424 6.05 -2.48 -6.99
N TYR A 425 4.75 -2.39 -6.65
CA TYR A 425 3.74 -3.41 -6.97
C TYR A 425 3.20 -3.33 -8.40
N ALA A 426 3.37 -2.19 -9.04
CA ALA A 426 3.10 -2.03 -10.47
C ALA A 426 4.34 -2.32 -11.34
N THR A 427 5.49 -2.59 -10.74
CA THR A 427 6.76 -2.82 -11.43
C THR A 427 7.44 -4.12 -10.97
N LEU A 428 8.30 -4.06 -9.95
CA LEU A 428 9.08 -5.19 -9.45
C LEU A 428 8.19 -6.40 -9.07
N TRP A 429 7.10 -6.15 -8.33
CA TRP A 429 6.24 -7.23 -7.87
C TRP A 429 5.46 -7.90 -8.99
N VAL A 430 5.15 -7.21 -10.09
CA VAL A 430 4.62 -7.85 -11.31
C VAL A 430 5.62 -8.88 -11.85
N GLY A 431 6.91 -8.54 -11.87
CA GLY A 431 7.96 -9.48 -12.22
C GLY A 431 8.05 -10.68 -11.27
N ILE A 432 7.97 -10.43 -9.95
CA ILE A 432 7.96 -11.50 -8.92
C ILE A 432 6.75 -12.42 -9.08
N ILE A 433 5.55 -11.87 -9.35
CA ILE A 433 4.34 -12.65 -9.67
C ILE A 433 4.59 -13.52 -10.90
N GLY A 434 5.18 -12.95 -11.96
CA GLY A 434 5.53 -13.69 -13.17
C GLY A 434 6.49 -14.84 -12.90
N ILE A 435 7.49 -14.65 -12.03
CA ILE A 435 8.44 -15.69 -11.61
C ILE A 435 7.72 -16.82 -10.88
N PHE A 436 6.89 -16.52 -9.87
CA PHE A 436 6.15 -17.56 -9.14
C PHE A 436 5.17 -18.31 -10.04
N LYS A 437 4.46 -17.60 -10.93
CA LYS A 437 3.59 -18.21 -11.93
C LYS A 437 4.37 -19.15 -12.85
N GLY A 438 5.56 -18.71 -13.32
CA GLY A 438 6.45 -19.53 -14.15
C GLY A 438 6.94 -20.79 -13.44
N ILE A 439 7.38 -20.66 -12.17
CA ILE A 439 7.82 -21.80 -11.35
C ILE A 439 6.66 -22.79 -11.17
N GLY A 440 5.47 -22.30 -10.78
CA GLY A 440 4.29 -23.16 -10.60
C GLY A 440 3.94 -23.92 -11.88
N ALA A 441 3.95 -23.22 -13.03
CA ALA A 441 3.70 -23.86 -14.33
C ALA A 441 4.75 -24.92 -14.68
N MET A 442 6.04 -24.67 -14.43
CA MET A 442 7.12 -25.65 -14.66
C MET A 442 6.98 -26.90 -13.77
N LEU A 443 6.43 -26.73 -12.57
CA LEU A 443 6.22 -27.82 -11.61
C LEU A 443 4.86 -28.53 -11.81
N GLY A 444 4.04 -28.09 -12.79
CA GLY A 444 2.71 -28.64 -13.03
C GLY A 444 1.71 -28.34 -11.91
N ILE A 445 1.95 -27.29 -11.12
CA ILE A 445 1.09 -26.91 -9.99
C ILE A 445 -0.10 -26.12 -10.54
N PRO A 446 -1.37 -26.57 -10.26
CA PRO A 446 -2.53 -25.77 -10.61
C PRO A 446 -2.57 -24.46 -9.81
N ILE A 447 -3.04 -23.40 -10.46
CA ILE A 447 -3.21 -22.10 -9.79
C ILE A 447 -4.29 -22.26 -8.71
N ALA A 448 -3.97 -21.94 -7.46
CA ALA A 448 -4.88 -22.01 -6.34
C ALA A 448 -5.86 -20.81 -6.30
N GLY A 449 -7.10 -21.02 -5.97
CA GLY A 449 -8.12 -19.99 -5.71
C GLY A 449 -8.79 -19.41 -6.94
#